data_608e7b1700b2a084305e1e21c6a48fc8
#
_entry.id   608e7b1700b2a084305e1e21c6a48fc8
#
_cell.length_a   1.000
_cell.length_b   1.000
_cell.length_c   1.000
_cell.angle_alpha   90.00
_cell.angle_beta   90.00
_cell.angle_gamma   90.00
#
_symmetry.space_group_name_H-M   'P 1'
#
loop_
_entity.id
_entity.type
_entity.pdbx_description
1 polymer ?
#
loop_
_entity_poly.entity_id
_entity_poly.type
_entity_poly.pdbx_seq_one_letter_code
_entity_poly.pdbx_strand_id
1 'polypeptide(L)'
;PAAPPAPPVAAPAAPAAPAAPSAPPAVPAVVPSAQLAEPSVEPGGEPRRFMTATDFLDRRADDIEHGPATWGWRGRVRRWSGGLIAPRMGPAEMDHENDRRTIQRDFDGPRTIAFINPKGGAAKTTGVLAAGYTFGTVRGGGVVAWDNNETRGTLGIRGTRSTHRNTTRELLEDLSRFSDVYQSRIGDLGAFVRSQGDAHFDVLASDERPDVTGMIRAQDFQAVHALLERFYRVILVDTGNNMRAENWLAAADAADLLVVTSTVREDTGYSGLWMLDALQDAGYQDLKHKTVTVLSDPSAQVDSKLAHDLVQVYEQRTRGVYRVPYDPALVAGSVVPYASLSEATRRQWLKACAGMAAAL
;
A
#
# COMPACT_ATOMS: atom_id res chain seq x y z
N PRO A 1 -77.81 32.04 -23.47
CA PRO A 1 -77.65 30.71 -24.02
C PRO A 1 -76.47 30.00 -23.30
N ALA A 2 -76.84 28.94 -22.60
CA ALA A 2 -75.89 28.15 -21.83
C ALA A 2 -75.21 27.16 -22.78
N ALA A 3 -73.92 26.96 -22.56
CA ALA A 3 -73.10 25.98 -23.26
C ALA A 3 -73.42 24.54 -22.78
N PRO A 4 -73.36 23.53 -23.67
CA PRO A 4 -73.67 22.19 -23.34
C PRO A 4 -72.58 21.52 -22.41
N PRO A 5 -72.94 20.52 -21.57
CA PRO A 5 -72.04 19.86 -20.66
C PRO A 5 -71.05 19.00 -21.43
N ALA A 6 -69.80 18.94 -20.92
CA ALA A 6 -68.73 18.10 -21.39
C ALA A 6 -68.95 16.62 -21.09
N PRO A 7 -68.47 15.68 -21.92
CA PRO A 7 -68.65 14.24 -21.71
C PRO A 7 -67.78 13.75 -20.56
N PRO A 8 -68.18 12.62 -19.88
CA PRO A 8 -67.45 12.09 -18.74
C PRO A 8 -66.10 11.52 -19.11
N VAL A 9 -65.08 11.90 -18.31
CA VAL A 9 -63.74 11.39 -18.42
C VAL A 9 -63.72 9.94 -17.91
N ALA A 10 -63.27 9.02 -18.76
CA ALA A 10 -63.10 7.61 -18.42
C ALA A 10 -61.99 7.45 -17.32
N ALA A 11 -62.29 6.64 -16.32
CA ALA A 11 -61.36 6.29 -15.25
C ALA A 11 -60.15 5.52 -15.81
N PRO A 12 -58.95 5.75 -15.28
CA PRO A 12 -57.75 5.01 -15.70
C PRO A 12 -57.87 3.54 -15.29
N ALA A 13 -57.53 2.65 -16.21
CA ALA A 13 -57.46 1.21 -15.99
C ALA A 13 -56.38 0.88 -14.95
N ALA A 14 -56.71 -0.05 -14.04
CA ALA A 14 -55.77 -0.55 -13.05
C ALA A 14 -54.56 -1.21 -13.72
N PRO A 15 -53.34 -1.09 -13.13
CA PRO A 15 -52.17 -1.73 -13.66
C PRO A 15 -52.28 -3.26 -13.54
N ALA A 16 -51.94 -3.96 -14.61
CA ALA A 16 -51.87 -5.40 -14.67
C ALA A 16 -50.84 -5.95 -13.65
N ALA A 17 -51.21 -7.02 -12.96
CA ALA A 17 -50.32 -7.71 -12.01
C ALA A 17 -49.08 -8.23 -12.75
N PRO A 18 -47.88 -8.17 -12.10
CA PRO A 18 -46.67 -8.72 -12.69
C PRO A 18 -46.78 -10.23 -12.90
N ALA A 19 -46.40 -10.68 -14.08
CA ALA A 19 -46.33 -12.09 -14.44
C ALA A 19 -45.35 -12.83 -13.49
N ALA A 20 -45.74 -14.00 -13.03
CA ALA A 20 -44.92 -14.88 -12.20
C ALA A 20 -43.61 -15.21 -12.97
N PRO A 21 -42.46 -15.30 -12.26
CA PRO A 21 -41.21 -15.67 -12.89
C PRO A 21 -41.29 -17.10 -13.44
N SER A 22 -40.91 -17.26 -14.71
CA SER A 22 -40.78 -18.55 -15.38
C SER A 22 -39.74 -19.40 -14.64
N ALA A 23 -40.09 -20.67 -14.40
CA ALA A 23 -39.21 -21.63 -13.77
C ALA A 23 -37.87 -21.77 -14.54
N PRO A 24 -36.74 -21.94 -13.84
CA PRO A 24 -35.46 -22.17 -14.49
C PRO A 24 -35.49 -23.48 -15.31
N PRO A 25 -34.73 -23.56 -16.42
CA PRO A 25 -34.68 -24.77 -17.23
C PRO A 25 -34.15 -25.93 -16.41
N ALA A 26 -34.81 -27.10 -16.57
CA ALA A 26 -34.46 -28.32 -15.90
C ALA A 26 -32.99 -28.69 -16.21
N VAL A 27 -32.22 -28.87 -15.15
CA VAL A 27 -30.88 -29.45 -15.22
C VAL A 27 -31.00 -30.84 -15.79
N PRO A 28 -30.24 -31.25 -16.82
CA PRO A 28 -30.28 -32.61 -17.34
C PRO A 28 -29.91 -33.59 -16.21
N ALA A 29 -30.71 -34.65 -16.04
CA ALA A 29 -30.47 -35.69 -15.07
C ALA A 29 -29.08 -36.26 -15.21
N VAL A 30 -28.32 -36.23 -14.11
CA VAL A 30 -27.05 -36.93 -13.99
C VAL A 30 -27.29 -38.40 -14.22
N VAL A 31 -26.81 -38.94 -15.31
CA VAL A 31 -26.76 -40.36 -15.59
C VAL A 31 -25.90 -40.99 -14.48
N PRO A 32 -26.36 -42.01 -13.76
CA PRO A 32 -25.55 -42.69 -12.75
C PRO A 32 -24.28 -43.22 -13.44
N SER A 33 -23.13 -42.75 -13.00
CA SER A 33 -21.83 -43.23 -13.44
C SER A 33 -21.79 -44.74 -13.28
N ALA A 34 -21.58 -45.44 -14.39
CA ALA A 34 -21.25 -46.86 -14.36
C ALA A 34 -20.06 -47.04 -13.40
N GLN A 35 -20.23 -47.94 -12.43
CA GLN A 35 -19.15 -48.39 -11.57
C GLN A 35 -18.04 -48.90 -12.46
N LEU A 36 -17.00 -48.06 -12.62
CA LEU A 36 -15.73 -48.53 -13.15
C LEU A 36 -15.18 -49.53 -12.14
N ALA A 37 -15.02 -50.78 -12.60
CA ALA A 37 -14.42 -51.84 -11.83
C ALA A 37 -13.11 -51.35 -11.22
N GLU A 38 -12.92 -51.52 -9.93
CA GLU A 38 -11.67 -51.27 -9.24
C GLU A 38 -10.56 -52.06 -9.93
N PRO A 39 -9.45 -51.41 -10.34
CA PRO A 39 -8.30 -52.13 -10.87
C PRO A 39 -7.71 -52.96 -9.73
N SER A 40 -7.62 -54.27 -9.93
CA SER A 40 -6.94 -55.21 -9.03
C SER A 40 -5.52 -54.73 -8.77
N VAL A 41 -5.23 -54.33 -7.53
CA VAL A 41 -3.88 -53.90 -7.07
C VAL A 41 -3.00 -55.12 -6.97
N GLU A 42 -2.02 -55.22 -7.88
CA GLU A 42 -0.88 -56.13 -7.67
C GLU A 42 0.00 -55.59 -6.53
N PRO A 43 0.44 -56.41 -5.57
CA PRO A 43 1.24 -55.97 -4.47
C PRO A 43 2.68 -55.70 -4.94
N GLY A 44 3.08 -54.41 -5.10
CA GLY A 44 4.45 -54.02 -5.34
C GLY A 44 4.69 -52.81 -6.26
N GLY A 45 3.66 -52.18 -6.84
CA GLY A 45 3.80 -50.99 -7.67
C GLY A 45 3.40 -49.74 -6.90
N GLU A 46 4.29 -48.70 -6.82
CA GLU A 46 3.87 -47.37 -6.40
C GLU A 46 2.69 -46.90 -7.25
N PRO A 47 1.63 -46.33 -6.63
CA PRO A 47 0.48 -45.86 -7.39
C PRO A 47 0.98 -44.78 -8.37
N ARG A 48 0.87 -45.01 -9.67
CA ARG A 48 1.14 -44.02 -10.70
C ARG A 48 0.15 -42.88 -10.50
N ARG A 49 0.58 -41.87 -9.80
CA ARG A 49 -0.19 -40.64 -9.60
C ARG A 49 -0.31 -39.97 -10.97
N PHE A 50 -1.49 -40.02 -11.55
CA PHE A 50 -1.74 -39.25 -12.79
C PHE A 50 -1.60 -37.77 -12.49
N MET A 51 -0.86 -37.07 -13.33
CA MET A 51 -0.71 -35.61 -13.23
C MET A 51 -2.10 -34.97 -13.41
N THR A 52 -2.55 -34.24 -12.42
CA THR A 52 -3.80 -33.47 -12.51
C THR A 52 -3.58 -32.20 -13.33
N ALA A 53 -4.66 -31.55 -13.77
CA ALA A 53 -4.59 -30.24 -14.42
C ALA A 53 -3.92 -29.20 -13.51
N THR A 54 -4.13 -29.30 -12.21
CA THR A 54 -3.49 -28.45 -11.21
C THR A 54 -1.98 -28.71 -11.14
N ASP A 55 -1.56 -29.97 -11.05
CA ASP A 55 -0.13 -30.32 -11.03
C ASP A 55 0.60 -29.85 -12.33
N PHE A 56 -0.12 -29.84 -13.46
CA PHE A 56 0.43 -29.29 -14.72
C PHE A 56 0.59 -27.76 -14.65
N LEU A 57 -0.39 -27.05 -14.09
CA LEU A 57 -0.31 -25.59 -13.93
C LEU A 57 0.77 -25.21 -12.90
N ASP A 58 0.86 -25.96 -11.79
CA ASP A 58 1.85 -25.70 -10.73
C ASP A 58 3.27 -25.90 -11.26
N ARG A 59 3.53 -26.97 -12.04
CA ARG A 59 4.84 -27.14 -12.71
C ARG A 59 5.18 -25.99 -13.65
N ARG A 60 4.20 -25.49 -14.41
CA ARG A 60 4.44 -24.35 -15.29
C ARG A 60 4.60 -23.04 -14.50
N ALA A 61 3.92 -22.90 -13.35
CA ALA A 61 4.12 -21.79 -12.45
C ALA A 61 5.55 -21.79 -11.89
N ASP A 62 6.08 -22.94 -11.45
CA ASP A 62 7.46 -23.09 -10.97
C ASP A 62 8.51 -22.73 -12.05
N ASP A 63 8.26 -23.12 -13.29
CA ASP A 63 9.13 -22.75 -14.43
C ASP A 63 9.08 -21.25 -14.76
N ILE A 64 7.93 -20.60 -14.55
CA ILE A 64 7.76 -19.15 -14.71
C ILE A 64 8.36 -18.41 -13.52
N GLU A 65 8.30 -19.00 -12.34
CA GLU A 65 8.77 -18.40 -11.09
C GLU A 65 10.30 -18.17 -11.08
N HIS A 66 11.04 -18.99 -11.79
CA HIS A 66 12.49 -18.90 -11.94
C HIS A 66 12.88 -18.57 -13.39
N GLY A 67 12.25 -17.56 -13.97
CA GLY A 67 12.50 -17.13 -15.36
C GLY A 67 13.99 -16.90 -15.66
N PRO A 68 14.37 -16.86 -16.93
CA PRO A 68 15.76 -16.65 -17.32
C PRO A 68 16.25 -15.25 -16.95
N ALA A 69 17.55 -15.13 -16.69
CA ALA A 69 18.19 -13.88 -16.30
C ALA A 69 17.96 -12.75 -17.32
N THR A 70 17.71 -11.55 -16.79
CA THR A 70 17.58 -10.32 -17.57
C THR A 70 18.72 -9.34 -17.25
N TRP A 71 19.42 -9.51 -16.13
CA TRP A 71 20.46 -8.61 -15.65
C TRP A 71 21.89 -9.04 -15.99
N GLY A 72 22.76 -8.06 -16.03
CA GLY A 72 24.20 -8.24 -16.15
C GLY A 72 24.62 -9.02 -17.40
N TRP A 73 25.72 -9.77 -17.29
CA TRP A 73 26.27 -10.56 -18.40
C TRP A 73 25.33 -11.70 -18.80
N ARG A 74 24.62 -12.31 -17.86
CA ARG A 74 23.65 -13.39 -18.10
C ARG A 74 22.49 -12.90 -18.99
N GLY A 75 21.93 -11.73 -18.71
CA GLY A 75 20.92 -11.10 -19.54
C GLY A 75 21.44 -10.68 -20.92
N ARG A 76 22.74 -10.28 -21.02
CA ARG A 76 23.38 -10.00 -22.31
C ARG A 76 23.53 -11.24 -23.16
N VAL A 77 24.00 -12.35 -22.59
CA VAL A 77 24.11 -13.67 -23.31
C VAL A 77 22.74 -14.10 -23.82
N ARG A 78 21.69 -14.00 -23.01
CA ARG A 78 20.34 -14.33 -23.46
C ARG A 78 19.90 -13.47 -24.65
N ARG A 79 20.09 -12.14 -24.59
CA ARG A 79 19.73 -11.23 -25.70
C ARG A 79 20.55 -11.51 -26.95
N TRP A 80 21.85 -11.74 -26.82
CA TRP A 80 22.74 -12.04 -27.92
C TRP A 80 22.40 -13.37 -28.62
N SER A 81 22.01 -14.40 -27.87
CA SER A 81 21.59 -15.69 -28.39
C SER A 81 20.14 -15.73 -28.91
N GLY A 82 19.41 -14.59 -28.93
CA GLY A 82 18.00 -14.57 -29.30
C GLY A 82 17.11 -15.43 -28.38
N GLY A 83 17.56 -15.69 -27.16
CA GLY A 83 16.82 -16.51 -26.18
C GLY A 83 17.16 -18.02 -26.26
N LEU A 84 18.01 -18.47 -27.20
CA LEU A 84 18.42 -19.87 -27.27
C LEU A 84 19.22 -20.34 -26.06
N ILE A 85 19.99 -19.40 -25.46
CA ILE A 85 20.70 -19.62 -24.19
C ILE A 85 19.99 -18.81 -23.14
N ALA A 86 19.35 -19.48 -22.19
CA ALA A 86 18.56 -18.86 -21.11
C ALA A 86 19.22 -19.13 -19.74
N PRO A 87 20.28 -18.38 -19.36
CA PRO A 87 20.91 -18.54 -18.06
C PRO A 87 19.93 -18.23 -16.93
N ARG A 88 20.02 -18.94 -15.82
CA ARG A 88 19.22 -18.65 -14.62
C ARG A 88 19.60 -17.28 -14.03
N MET A 89 18.65 -16.65 -13.35
CA MET A 89 18.87 -15.40 -12.61
C MET A 89 20.06 -15.53 -11.65
N GLY A 90 20.77 -14.42 -11.46
CA GLY A 90 21.80 -14.33 -10.41
C GLY A 90 21.18 -14.06 -9.05
N PRO A 91 21.93 -14.26 -7.93
CA PRO A 91 21.39 -14.04 -6.58
C PRO A 91 20.77 -12.66 -6.38
N ALA A 92 21.44 -11.59 -6.81
CA ALA A 92 20.94 -10.22 -6.68
C ALA A 92 19.67 -9.94 -7.51
N GLU A 93 19.51 -10.62 -8.65
CA GLU A 93 18.30 -10.53 -9.47
C GLU A 93 17.16 -11.34 -8.85
N MET A 94 17.46 -12.49 -8.27
CA MET A 94 16.51 -13.30 -7.51
C MET A 94 16.00 -12.55 -6.27
N ASP A 95 16.90 -11.96 -5.49
CA ASP A 95 16.53 -11.16 -4.32
C ASP A 95 15.61 -10.01 -4.71
N HIS A 96 15.96 -9.29 -5.78
CA HIS A 96 15.13 -8.18 -6.29
C HIS A 96 13.74 -8.66 -6.73
N GLU A 97 13.65 -9.80 -7.41
CA GLU A 97 12.36 -10.35 -7.86
C GLU A 97 11.54 -10.86 -6.67
N ASN A 98 12.18 -11.47 -5.67
CA ASN A 98 11.52 -11.87 -4.43
C ASN A 98 10.98 -10.67 -3.66
N ASP A 99 11.76 -9.57 -3.57
CA ASP A 99 11.31 -8.32 -2.97
C ASP A 99 10.07 -7.77 -3.70
N ARG A 100 10.07 -7.78 -5.04
CA ARG A 100 8.92 -7.36 -5.84
C ARG A 100 7.68 -8.22 -5.57
N ARG A 101 7.82 -9.55 -5.55
CA ARG A 101 6.72 -10.48 -5.28
C ARG A 101 6.16 -10.30 -3.88
N THR A 102 7.03 -10.07 -2.89
CA THR A 102 6.61 -9.80 -1.52
C THR A 102 5.73 -8.54 -1.43
N ILE A 103 6.07 -7.50 -2.18
CA ILE A 103 5.24 -6.28 -2.26
C ILE A 103 3.93 -6.54 -3.01
N GLN A 104 3.96 -7.38 -4.05
CA GLN A 104 2.80 -7.66 -4.91
C GLN A 104 1.80 -8.64 -4.29
N ARG A 105 2.17 -9.34 -3.22
CA ARG A 105 1.27 -10.31 -2.59
C ARG A 105 -0.04 -9.65 -2.16
N ASP A 106 -1.11 -10.40 -2.19
CA ASP A 106 -2.39 -9.95 -1.66
C ASP A 106 -2.34 -9.88 -0.14
N PHE A 107 -2.92 -8.82 0.40
CA PHE A 107 -3.15 -8.65 1.82
C PHE A 107 -4.58 -9.03 2.16
N ASP A 108 -4.77 -9.59 3.35
CA ASP A 108 -6.09 -9.86 3.89
C ASP A 108 -6.76 -8.53 4.34
N GLY A 109 -7.27 -7.79 3.36
CA GLY A 109 -7.83 -6.45 3.55
C GLY A 109 -6.86 -5.30 3.34
N PRO A 110 -7.30 -4.04 3.60
CA PRO A 110 -6.45 -2.86 3.59
C PRO A 110 -5.40 -2.94 4.70
N ARG A 111 -4.23 -2.31 4.48
CA ARG A 111 -3.13 -2.26 5.44
C ARG A 111 -2.65 -0.85 5.65
N THR A 112 -2.48 -0.48 6.91
CA THR A 112 -2.03 0.85 7.32
C THR A 112 -0.62 0.80 7.86
N ILE A 113 0.25 1.64 7.30
CA ILE A 113 1.65 1.79 7.69
C ILE A 113 1.88 3.23 8.14
N ALA A 114 2.17 3.44 9.42
CA ALA A 114 2.42 4.78 9.96
C ALA A 114 3.92 5.06 10.10
N PHE A 115 4.37 6.16 9.53
CA PHE A 115 5.75 6.62 9.60
C PHE A 115 5.90 7.57 10.80
N ILE A 116 6.73 7.20 11.75
CA ILE A 116 6.82 7.84 13.06
C ILE A 116 8.25 8.27 13.43
N ASN A 117 8.39 9.43 13.98
CA ASN A 117 9.50 9.97 14.75
C ASN A 117 9.09 11.36 15.25
N PRO A 118 9.24 11.72 16.54
CA PRO A 118 8.86 13.03 17.05
C PRO A 118 9.80 14.16 16.61
N LYS A 119 10.95 13.83 16.03
CA LYS A 119 11.92 14.83 15.59
C LYS A 119 11.63 15.30 14.15
N GLY A 120 11.62 16.62 13.97
CA GLY A 120 11.65 17.21 12.64
C GLY A 120 12.97 16.88 11.93
N GLY A 121 12.91 16.60 10.62
CA GLY A 121 14.08 16.22 9.84
C GLY A 121 14.48 14.74 9.93
N ALA A 122 13.68 13.89 10.59
CA ALA A 122 13.87 12.44 10.63
C ALA A 122 13.42 11.71 9.35
N ALA A 123 13.15 12.43 8.28
CA ALA A 123 12.79 11.93 6.94
C ALA A 123 11.42 11.21 6.85
N LYS A 124 10.44 11.46 7.74
CA LYS A 124 9.09 10.85 7.68
C LYS A 124 8.42 11.08 6.32
N THR A 125 8.16 12.33 5.97
CA THR A 125 7.51 12.72 4.70
C THR A 125 8.25 12.18 3.47
N THR A 126 9.59 12.24 3.51
CA THR A 126 10.44 11.66 2.44
C THR A 126 10.24 10.15 2.35
N GLY A 127 10.18 9.48 3.50
CA GLY A 127 9.97 8.05 3.58
C GLY A 127 8.59 7.64 3.05
N VAL A 128 7.54 8.35 3.43
CA VAL A 128 6.17 8.12 2.96
C VAL A 128 6.08 8.25 1.43
N LEU A 129 6.66 9.31 0.85
CA LEU A 129 6.66 9.52 -0.59
C LEU A 129 7.44 8.44 -1.36
N ALA A 130 8.62 8.07 -0.85
CA ALA A 130 9.44 7.03 -1.48
C ALA A 130 8.81 5.63 -1.35
N ALA A 131 8.16 5.33 -0.22
CA ALA A 131 7.37 4.12 -0.05
C ALA A 131 6.13 4.14 -0.95
N GLY A 132 5.41 5.26 -1.03
CA GLY A 132 4.28 5.45 -1.93
C GLY A 132 4.64 5.18 -3.38
N TYR A 133 5.75 5.76 -3.85
CA TYR A 133 6.30 5.47 -5.18
C TYR A 133 6.60 3.98 -5.37
N THR A 134 7.27 3.36 -4.40
CA THR A 134 7.69 1.96 -4.51
C THR A 134 6.49 1.01 -4.49
N PHE A 135 5.58 1.15 -3.51
CA PHE A 135 4.36 0.35 -3.46
C PHE A 135 3.48 0.59 -4.68
N GLY A 136 3.28 1.86 -5.07
CA GLY A 136 2.45 2.23 -6.21
C GLY A 136 2.94 1.63 -7.52
N THR A 137 4.23 1.80 -7.86
CA THR A 137 4.80 1.28 -9.10
C THR A 137 4.90 -0.24 -9.12
N VAL A 138 5.18 -0.89 -7.98
CA VAL A 138 5.33 -2.35 -7.91
C VAL A 138 3.97 -3.05 -7.87
N ARG A 139 2.99 -2.52 -7.15
CA ARG A 139 1.62 -3.07 -7.09
C ARG A 139 0.74 -2.62 -8.27
N GLY A 140 1.07 -1.49 -8.90
CA GLY A 140 0.28 -0.91 -9.99
C GLY A 140 -0.95 -0.12 -9.51
N GLY A 141 -0.98 0.33 -8.24
CA GLY A 141 -2.04 1.17 -7.67
C GLY A 141 -2.57 0.68 -6.33
N GLY A 142 -3.70 1.27 -5.92
CA GLY A 142 -4.35 0.97 -4.64
C GLY A 142 -3.56 1.46 -3.42
N VAL A 143 -2.75 2.51 -3.57
CA VAL A 143 -1.87 3.09 -2.54
C VAL A 143 -2.20 4.55 -2.33
N VAL A 144 -2.34 4.97 -1.09
CA VAL A 144 -2.47 6.37 -0.70
C VAL A 144 -1.43 6.76 0.35
N ALA A 145 -0.85 7.93 0.19
CA ALA A 145 -0.02 8.60 1.18
C ALA A 145 -0.83 9.73 1.81
N TRP A 146 -1.04 9.66 3.11
CA TRP A 146 -1.87 10.61 3.84
C TRP A 146 -1.04 11.45 4.80
N ASP A 147 -1.10 12.76 4.63
CA ASP A 147 -0.53 13.74 5.56
C ASP A 147 -1.44 13.91 6.78
N ASN A 148 -1.12 13.21 7.85
CA ASN A 148 -1.83 13.27 9.13
C ASN A 148 -1.14 14.23 10.12
N ASN A 149 -0.64 15.36 9.63
CA ASN A 149 -0.10 16.38 10.49
C ASN A 149 -1.25 17.18 11.15
N GLU A 150 -1.16 17.42 12.47
CA GLU A 150 -2.18 18.13 13.24
C GLU A 150 -2.34 19.59 12.83
N THR A 151 -1.33 20.16 12.17
CA THR A 151 -1.34 21.54 11.70
C THR A 151 -1.05 21.57 10.19
N ARG A 152 0.11 22.08 9.79
CA ARG A 152 0.55 22.18 8.41
C ARG A 152 1.61 21.15 8.09
N GLY A 153 1.26 20.16 7.27
CA GLY A 153 2.23 19.20 6.77
C GLY A 153 2.90 19.66 5.47
N THR A 154 3.77 18.82 4.96
CA THR A 154 4.54 19.10 3.73
C THR A 154 4.38 18.04 2.65
N LEU A 155 3.64 16.99 2.92
CA LEU A 155 3.46 15.87 1.98
C LEU A 155 2.82 16.36 0.68
N GLY A 156 1.77 17.19 0.78
CA GLY A 156 1.04 17.71 -0.36
C GLY A 156 1.86 18.62 -1.29
N ILE A 157 2.79 19.39 -0.74
CA ILE A 157 3.68 20.28 -1.55
C ILE A 157 4.90 19.55 -2.11
N ARG A 158 5.26 18.40 -1.53
CA ARG A 158 6.37 17.55 -2.01
C ARG A 158 5.93 16.46 -2.99
N GLY A 159 4.62 16.20 -3.08
CA GLY A 159 4.02 15.39 -4.12
C GLY A 159 3.78 16.19 -5.41
N THR A 160 3.32 15.49 -6.44
CA THR A 160 2.89 16.10 -7.71
C THR A 160 1.73 17.08 -7.47
N ARG A 161 1.79 18.24 -8.09
CA ARG A 161 0.74 19.26 -7.96
C ARG A 161 -0.57 18.77 -8.63
N SER A 162 -1.68 19.03 -7.95
CA SER A 162 -3.03 18.82 -8.49
C SER A 162 -3.62 20.13 -9.01
N THR A 163 -4.69 20.00 -9.78
CA THR A 163 -5.53 21.13 -10.23
C THR A 163 -6.40 21.69 -9.10
N HIS A 164 -6.72 20.87 -8.08
CA HIS A 164 -7.47 21.29 -6.90
C HIS A 164 -6.54 21.52 -5.70
N ARG A 165 -7.06 22.22 -4.67
CA ARG A 165 -6.38 22.49 -3.40
C ARG A 165 -7.01 21.78 -2.20
N ASN A 166 -7.96 20.88 -2.46
CA ASN A 166 -8.65 20.17 -1.40
C ASN A 166 -7.67 19.29 -0.62
N THR A 167 -7.95 19.15 0.66
CA THR A 167 -7.13 18.51 1.69
C THR A 167 -7.99 17.57 2.54
N THR A 168 -7.42 17.00 3.57
CA THR A 168 -8.16 16.20 4.57
C THR A 168 -9.33 16.97 5.16
N ARG A 169 -9.25 18.30 5.28
CA ARG A 169 -10.32 19.13 5.87
C ARG A 169 -11.54 19.17 4.95
N GLU A 170 -11.36 19.51 3.69
CA GLU A 170 -12.47 19.52 2.73
C GLU A 170 -13.09 18.13 2.57
N LEU A 171 -12.28 17.08 2.68
CA LEU A 171 -12.78 15.71 2.70
C LEU A 171 -13.66 15.45 3.93
N LEU A 172 -13.27 15.93 5.11
CA LEU A 172 -14.07 15.82 6.35
C LEU A 172 -15.39 16.56 6.24
N GLU A 173 -15.41 17.75 5.65
CA GLU A 173 -16.61 18.53 5.42
C GLU A 173 -17.59 17.83 4.47
N ASP A 174 -17.08 17.09 3.51
CA ASP A 174 -17.85 16.40 2.46
C ASP A 174 -18.04 14.89 2.72
N LEU A 175 -17.73 14.39 3.95
CA LEU A 175 -17.85 12.95 4.26
C LEU A 175 -19.24 12.37 3.98
N SER A 176 -20.28 13.20 4.10
CA SER A 176 -21.66 12.78 3.81
C SER A 176 -21.86 12.26 2.38
N ARG A 177 -21.06 12.73 1.40
CA ARG A 177 -21.08 12.24 0.01
C ARG A 177 -20.67 10.78 -0.09
N PHE A 178 -19.91 10.29 0.88
CA PHE A 178 -19.41 8.91 0.95
C PHE A 178 -20.22 8.01 1.86
N SER A 179 -21.33 8.51 2.43
CA SER A 179 -22.21 7.75 3.33
C SER A 179 -22.89 6.57 2.63
N ASP A 180 -23.26 6.72 1.37
CA ASP A 180 -23.80 5.62 0.56
C ASP A 180 -22.66 4.80 -0.07
N VAL A 181 -22.44 3.63 0.51
CA VAL A 181 -21.37 2.69 0.08
C VAL A 181 -21.55 2.22 -1.36
N TYR A 182 -22.78 2.14 -1.84
CA TYR A 182 -23.09 1.64 -3.18
C TYR A 182 -22.95 2.70 -4.27
N GLN A 183 -23.05 3.96 -3.92
CA GLN A 183 -22.94 5.07 -4.88
C GLN A 183 -21.56 5.74 -4.88
N SER A 184 -20.79 5.62 -3.79
CA SER A 184 -19.46 6.21 -3.69
C SER A 184 -18.45 5.48 -4.58
N ARG A 185 -17.76 6.24 -5.42
CA ARG A 185 -16.74 5.72 -6.34
C ARG A 185 -15.37 6.32 -6.00
N ILE A 186 -14.31 5.60 -6.37
CA ILE A 186 -12.94 6.12 -6.24
C ILE A 186 -12.75 7.44 -6.98
N GLY A 187 -13.47 7.65 -8.09
CA GLY A 187 -13.45 8.92 -8.83
C GLY A 187 -13.98 10.11 -8.03
N ASP A 188 -14.90 9.90 -7.07
CA ASP A 188 -15.40 10.96 -6.20
C ASP A 188 -14.31 11.39 -5.21
N LEU A 189 -13.50 10.44 -4.74
CA LEU A 189 -12.35 10.71 -3.88
C LEU A 189 -11.23 11.47 -4.63
N GLY A 190 -11.16 11.32 -5.96
CA GLY A 190 -10.23 12.04 -6.83
C GLY A 190 -10.33 13.57 -6.74
N ALA A 191 -11.45 14.11 -6.22
CA ALA A 191 -11.58 15.54 -5.94
C ALA A 191 -10.74 16.00 -4.73
N PHE A 192 -10.28 15.09 -3.87
CA PHE A 192 -9.58 15.39 -2.62
C PHE A 192 -8.15 14.88 -2.60
N VAL A 193 -7.85 13.82 -3.36
CA VAL A 193 -6.50 13.25 -3.46
C VAL A 193 -5.76 13.77 -4.68
N ARG A 194 -4.44 13.81 -4.58
CA ARG A 194 -3.54 14.28 -5.65
C ARG A 194 -2.83 13.08 -6.27
N SER A 195 -3.24 12.70 -7.48
CA SER A 195 -2.60 11.60 -8.19
C SER A 195 -1.13 11.89 -8.49
N GLN A 196 -0.29 10.90 -8.27
CA GLN A 196 1.14 10.96 -8.55
C GLN A 196 1.50 10.38 -9.94
N GLY A 197 0.50 10.28 -10.82
CA GLY A 197 0.69 9.85 -12.21
C GLY A 197 1.32 8.46 -12.33
N ASP A 198 2.42 8.36 -13.07
CA ASP A 198 3.13 7.10 -13.33
C ASP A 198 3.69 6.43 -12.05
N ALA A 199 3.67 7.12 -10.92
CA ALA A 199 4.00 6.53 -9.64
C ALA A 199 2.89 5.65 -9.05
N HIS A 200 1.69 5.69 -9.62
CA HIS A 200 0.53 4.85 -9.29
C HIS A 200 0.13 4.89 -7.81
N PHE A 201 0.23 6.03 -7.18
CA PHE A 201 -0.32 6.28 -5.85
C PHE A 201 -0.92 7.68 -5.77
N ASP A 202 -1.71 7.92 -4.73
CA ASP A 202 -2.36 9.19 -4.47
C ASP A 202 -1.82 9.83 -3.19
N VAL A 203 -1.91 11.15 -3.09
CA VAL A 203 -1.57 11.92 -1.89
C VAL A 203 -2.80 12.64 -1.37
N LEU A 204 -3.17 12.38 -0.12
CA LEU A 204 -4.14 13.19 0.63
C LEU A 204 -3.35 14.18 1.49
N ALA A 205 -3.46 15.46 1.18
CA ALA A 205 -2.70 16.52 1.84
C ALA A 205 -3.37 16.97 3.15
N SER A 206 -2.56 17.42 4.12
CA SER A 206 -3.04 18.21 5.27
C SER A 206 -3.39 19.63 4.85
N ASP A 207 -4.04 20.36 5.76
CA ASP A 207 -4.37 21.78 5.52
C ASP A 207 -3.10 22.62 5.32
N GLU A 208 -3.05 23.36 4.23
CA GLU A 208 -1.93 24.23 3.86
C GLU A 208 -2.22 25.70 4.17
N ARG A 209 -3.41 26.06 4.66
CA ARG A 209 -3.85 27.43 4.92
C ARG A 209 -3.29 27.94 6.27
N PRO A 210 -2.77 29.17 6.32
CA PRO A 210 -2.18 29.71 7.53
C PRO A 210 -3.20 30.20 8.57
N ASP A 211 -4.45 30.41 8.16
CA ASP A 211 -5.52 31.03 8.94
C ASP A 211 -6.49 30.03 9.57
N VAL A 212 -6.28 28.73 9.36
CA VAL A 212 -7.16 27.70 9.88
C VAL A 212 -6.77 27.33 11.30
N THR A 213 -7.72 27.56 12.20
CA THR A 213 -7.64 27.21 13.61
C THR A 213 -8.47 25.96 13.90
N GLY A 214 -7.95 24.80 13.63
CA GLY A 214 -8.63 23.56 13.97
C GLY A 214 -7.68 22.39 13.76
N MET A 215 -7.44 21.64 14.81
CA MET A 215 -6.61 20.43 14.73
C MET A 215 -7.48 19.25 14.33
N ILE A 216 -6.92 18.34 13.55
CA ILE A 216 -7.49 17.03 13.29
C ILE A 216 -7.46 16.23 14.59
N ARG A 217 -8.61 15.75 15.05
CA ARG A 217 -8.75 14.95 16.27
C ARG A 217 -8.76 13.46 15.95
N ALA A 218 -8.77 12.63 16.98
CA ALA A 218 -8.84 11.18 16.83
C ALA A 218 -10.06 10.71 16.02
N GLN A 219 -11.24 11.30 16.28
CA GLN A 219 -12.47 10.95 15.53
C GLN A 219 -12.40 11.35 14.06
N ASP A 220 -11.75 12.47 13.73
CA ASP A 220 -11.56 12.92 12.36
C ASP A 220 -10.62 11.96 11.61
N PHE A 221 -9.54 11.55 12.27
CA PHE A 221 -8.64 10.51 11.75
C PHE A 221 -9.41 9.22 11.47
N GLN A 222 -10.19 8.71 12.43
CA GLN A 222 -10.95 7.46 12.27
C GLN A 222 -11.94 7.53 11.11
N ALA A 223 -12.63 8.66 10.93
CA ALA A 223 -13.59 8.85 9.86
C ALA A 223 -12.93 8.83 8.47
N VAL A 224 -11.81 9.53 8.31
CA VAL A 224 -11.04 9.53 7.05
C VAL A 224 -10.38 8.18 6.81
N HIS A 225 -9.79 7.56 7.85
CA HIS A 225 -9.17 6.25 7.76
C HIS A 225 -10.15 5.19 7.27
N ALA A 226 -11.33 5.09 7.89
CA ALA A 226 -12.39 4.17 7.48
C ALA A 226 -12.86 4.39 6.03
N LEU A 227 -12.84 5.65 5.55
CA LEU A 227 -13.12 5.96 4.16
C LEU A 227 -11.99 5.47 3.24
N LEU A 228 -10.72 5.72 3.60
CA LEU A 228 -9.57 5.30 2.80
C LEU A 228 -9.46 3.78 2.68
N GLU A 229 -9.76 3.02 3.73
CA GLU A 229 -9.79 1.55 3.73
C GLU A 229 -10.75 0.95 2.68
N ARG A 230 -11.80 1.69 2.31
CA ARG A 230 -12.74 1.25 1.28
C ARG A 230 -12.16 1.29 -0.14
N PHE A 231 -11.18 2.17 -0.37
CA PHE A 231 -10.67 2.45 -1.72
C PHE A 231 -9.22 2.03 -1.93
N TYR A 232 -8.42 1.93 -0.85
CA TYR A 232 -6.99 1.64 -0.94
C TYR A 232 -6.63 0.34 -0.24
N ARG A 233 -5.64 -0.34 -0.76
CA ARG A 233 -5.06 -1.56 -0.16
C ARG A 233 -3.87 -1.26 0.74
N VAL A 234 -3.19 -0.15 0.51
CA VAL A 234 -2.07 0.32 1.32
C VAL A 234 -2.28 1.79 1.66
N ILE A 235 -2.33 2.10 2.93
CA ILE A 235 -2.46 3.46 3.47
C ILE A 235 -1.16 3.79 4.18
N LEU A 236 -0.42 4.76 3.66
CA LEU A 236 0.84 5.25 4.23
C LEU A 236 0.55 6.55 4.97
N VAL A 237 0.72 6.57 6.28
CA VAL A 237 0.41 7.73 7.11
C VAL A 237 1.68 8.48 7.47
N ASP A 238 1.80 9.74 7.03
CA ASP A 238 2.84 10.67 7.47
C ASP A 238 2.38 11.34 8.77
N THR A 239 2.89 10.90 9.90
CA THR A 239 2.50 11.47 11.19
C THR A 239 3.21 12.81 11.46
N GLY A 240 2.56 13.68 12.23
CA GLY A 240 3.19 14.88 12.76
C GLY A 240 4.36 14.58 13.71
N ASN A 241 4.92 15.63 14.30
CA ASN A 241 6.01 15.51 15.28
C ASN A 241 5.51 15.40 16.72
N ASN A 242 4.24 15.66 16.97
CA ASN A 242 3.66 15.67 18.30
C ASN A 242 3.01 14.32 18.61
N MET A 243 3.77 13.42 19.22
CA MET A 243 3.26 12.10 19.62
C MET A 243 2.21 12.12 20.74
N ARG A 244 1.86 13.32 21.28
CA ARG A 244 0.76 13.49 22.23
C ARG A 244 -0.53 13.97 21.55
N ALA A 245 -0.49 14.30 20.28
CA ALA A 245 -1.67 14.72 19.52
C ALA A 245 -2.61 13.52 19.32
N GLU A 246 -3.91 13.77 19.43
CA GLU A 246 -4.94 12.72 19.31
C GLU A 246 -4.88 11.99 17.97
N ASN A 247 -4.70 12.72 16.89
CA ASN A 247 -4.57 12.15 15.54
C ASN A 247 -3.30 11.32 15.36
N TRP A 248 -2.19 11.68 16.06
CA TRP A 248 -0.96 10.88 16.03
C TRP A 248 -1.17 9.54 16.74
N LEU A 249 -1.79 9.57 17.93
CA LEU A 249 -2.12 8.35 18.69
C LEU A 249 -3.09 7.47 17.91
N ALA A 250 -4.15 8.07 17.33
CA ALA A 250 -5.09 7.33 16.48
C ALA A 250 -4.41 6.66 15.28
N ALA A 251 -3.40 7.30 14.66
CA ALA A 251 -2.63 6.72 13.58
C ALA A 251 -1.74 5.56 14.06
N ALA A 252 -1.12 5.69 15.23
CA ALA A 252 -0.30 4.62 15.82
C ALA A 252 -1.15 3.40 16.22
N ASP A 253 -2.36 3.63 16.73
CA ASP A 253 -3.31 2.58 17.11
C ASP A 253 -3.87 1.83 15.89
N ALA A 254 -4.20 2.57 14.83
CA ALA A 254 -4.75 1.99 13.60
C ALA A 254 -3.70 1.30 12.71
N ALA A 255 -2.41 1.55 12.94
CA ALA A 255 -1.36 1.01 12.10
C ALA A 255 -1.16 -0.50 12.30
N ASP A 256 -1.18 -1.26 11.21
CA ASP A 256 -0.71 -2.66 11.18
C ASP A 256 0.80 -2.72 11.37
N LEU A 257 1.52 -1.69 10.86
CA LEU A 257 2.97 -1.59 10.97
C LEU A 257 3.40 -0.14 11.26
N LEU A 258 4.32 0.01 12.18
CA LEU A 258 5.00 1.28 12.46
C LEU A 258 6.36 1.32 11.75
N VAL A 259 6.65 2.41 11.06
CA VAL A 259 7.96 2.64 10.45
C VAL A 259 8.66 3.77 11.21
N VAL A 260 9.64 3.41 12.03
CA VAL A 260 10.52 4.40 12.66
C VAL A 260 11.47 4.93 11.59
N THR A 261 11.29 6.18 11.21
CA THR A 261 12.26 6.84 10.34
C THR A 261 13.32 7.55 11.16
N SER A 262 14.55 7.49 10.74
CA SER A 262 15.64 8.28 11.28
C SER A 262 16.64 8.63 10.19
N THR A 263 17.43 9.67 10.43
CA THR A 263 18.64 9.93 9.64
C THR A 263 19.87 9.48 10.44
N VAL A 264 21.01 9.30 9.76
CA VAL A 264 22.28 9.02 10.44
C VAL A 264 22.77 10.29 11.14
N ARG A 265 22.08 10.63 12.24
CA ARG A 265 22.35 11.74 13.15
C ARG A 265 21.96 11.33 14.56
N GLU A 266 22.72 11.82 15.56
CA GLU A 266 22.47 11.49 16.97
C GLU A 266 21.09 11.97 17.43
N ASP A 267 20.67 13.19 17.05
CA ASP A 267 19.40 13.78 17.50
C ASP A 267 18.17 13.03 16.99
N THR A 268 18.18 12.61 15.73
CA THR A 268 17.07 11.85 15.14
C THR A 268 17.08 10.39 15.58
N GLY A 269 18.27 9.79 15.73
CA GLY A 269 18.45 8.44 16.26
C GLY A 269 17.95 8.32 17.70
N TYR A 270 18.42 9.22 18.57
CA TYR A 270 17.96 9.27 19.95
C TYR A 270 16.44 9.46 20.07
N SER A 271 15.87 10.40 19.28
CA SER A 271 14.44 10.68 19.34
C SER A 271 13.59 9.48 18.94
N GLY A 272 14.03 8.69 17.94
CA GLY A 272 13.34 7.47 17.54
C GLY A 272 13.40 6.37 18.62
N LEU A 273 14.53 6.20 19.27
CA LEU A 273 14.70 5.24 20.37
C LEU A 273 13.87 5.65 21.59
N TRP A 274 13.96 6.92 21.99
CA TRP A 274 13.15 7.48 23.07
C TRP A 274 11.64 7.30 22.82
N MET A 275 11.19 7.51 21.58
CA MET A 275 9.80 7.28 21.22
C MET A 275 9.40 5.82 21.39
N LEU A 276 10.24 4.86 21.00
CA LEU A 276 9.98 3.43 21.21
C LEU A 276 9.87 3.08 22.69
N ASP A 277 10.70 3.70 23.57
CA ASP A 277 10.60 3.54 25.01
C ASP A 277 9.26 4.09 25.53
N ALA A 278 8.89 5.31 25.10
CA ALA A 278 7.64 5.94 25.50
C ALA A 278 6.40 5.16 25.03
N LEU A 279 6.41 4.57 23.85
CA LEU A 279 5.33 3.70 23.35
C LEU A 279 5.25 2.41 24.17
N GLN A 280 6.36 1.83 24.52
CA GLN A 280 6.42 0.64 25.38
C GLN A 280 5.85 0.93 26.77
N ASP A 281 6.22 2.06 27.37
CA ASP A 281 5.71 2.52 28.66
C ASP A 281 4.21 2.84 28.61
N ALA A 282 3.72 3.31 27.45
CA ALA A 282 2.29 3.55 27.20
C ALA A 282 1.49 2.24 26.97
N GLY A 283 2.13 1.08 26.99
CA GLY A 283 1.48 -0.23 26.91
C GLY A 283 1.36 -0.82 25.51
N TYR A 284 2.04 -0.26 24.50
CA TYR A 284 2.10 -0.87 23.19
C TYR A 284 2.88 -2.19 23.26
N GLN A 285 2.16 -3.29 23.03
CA GLN A 285 2.73 -4.64 23.05
C GLN A 285 3.39 -4.98 21.72
N ASP A 286 4.37 -5.89 21.75
CA ASP A 286 5.00 -6.42 20.54
C ASP A 286 5.61 -5.38 19.58
N LEU A 287 6.05 -4.22 20.10
CA LEU A 287 6.65 -3.17 19.27
C LEU A 287 7.76 -3.69 18.36
N LYS A 288 8.56 -4.63 18.86
CA LYS A 288 9.64 -5.23 18.05
C LYS A 288 9.12 -5.89 16.79
N HIS A 289 7.98 -6.57 16.85
CA HIS A 289 7.40 -7.28 15.71
C HIS A 289 6.55 -6.38 14.81
N LYS A 290 5.95 -5.36 15.41
CA LYS A 290 5.10 -4.36 14.72
C LYS A 290 5.89 -3.16 14.18
N THR A 291 7.21 -3.16 14.26
CA THR A 291 8.01 -1.98 13.90
C THR A 291 9.17 -2.38 13.00
N VAL A 292 9.39 -1.59 11.95
CA VAL A 292 10.64 -1.61 11.16
C VAL A 292 11.30 -0.24 11.23
N THR A 293 12.61 -0.18 10.98
CA THR A 293 13.36 1.08 10.94
C THR A 293 13.86 1.35 9.54
N VAL A 294 13.66 2.60 9.07
CA VAL A 294 14.30 3.13 7.87
C VAL A 294 15.29 4.20 8.29
N LEU A 295 16.57 3.93 8.06
CA LEU A 295 17.68 4.81 8.40
C LEU A 295 18.23 5.44 7.12
N SER A 296 18.04 6.77 6.96
CA SER A 296 18.44 7.49 5.77
C SER A 296 19.76 8.25 5.97
N ASP A 297 20.63 8.20 4.98
CA ASP A 297 21.85 9.00 4.99
C ASP A 297 21.49 10.46 4.65
N PRO A 298 21.76 11.45 5.53
CA PRO A 298 21.38 12.85 5.31
C PRO A 298 22.27 13.55 4.30
N SER A 299 23.43 13.02 4.00
CA SER A 299 24.44 13.57 3.07
C SER A 299 25.23 12.44 2.42
N ALA A 300 25.98 12.77 1.37
CA ALA A 300 26.88 11.81 0.69
C ALA A 300 28.00 11.28 1.61
N GLN A 301 28.34 12.02 2.65
CA GLN A 301 29.32 11.64 3.65
C GLN A 301 28.64 11.58 5.02
N VAL A 302 28.62 10.41 5.61
CA VAL A 302 28.06 10.16 6.94
C VAL A 302 29.11 9.51 7.84
N ASP A 303 28.99 9.74 9.14
CA ASP A 303 29.81 9.03 10.12
C ASP A 303 29.46 7.53 10.06
N SER A 304 30.41 6.73 9.59
CA SER A 304 30.23 5.30 9.43
C SER A 304 30.09 4.56 10.77
N LYS A 305 30.74 5.09 11.84
CA LYS A 305 30.63 4.51 13.17
C LYS A 305 29.24 4.76 13.72
N LEU A 306 28.76 6.01 13.68
CA LEU A 306 27.40 6.34 14.11
C LEU A 306 26.34 5.54 13.32
N ALA A 307 26.54 5.40 11.99
CA ALA A 307 25.64 4.60 11.17
C ALA A 307 25.59 3.13 11.63
N HIS A 308 26.74 2.55 11.92
CA HIS A 308 26.83 1.18 12.41
C HIS A 308 26.17 1.03 13.79
N ASP A 309 26.46 1.94 14.72
CA ASP A 309 25.91 1.93 16.08
C ASP A 309 24.37 2.06 16.05
N LEU A 310 23.83 2.96 15.22
CA LEU A 310 22.38 3.11 15.04
C LEU A 310 21.74 1.85 14.47
N VAL A 311 22.35 1.23 13.45
CA VAL A 311 21.85 -0.03 12.89
C VAL A 311 21.78 -1.09 13.97
N GLN A 312 22.86 -1.31 14.71
CA GLN A 312 22.91 -2.33 15.77
C GLN A 312 21.84 -2.11 16.84
N VAL A 313 21.65 -0.87 17.28
CA VAL A 313 20.67 -0.58 18.34
C VAL A 313 19.25 -0.78 17.81
N TYR A 314 18.93 -0.31 16.61
CA TYR A 314 17.61 -0.49 16.03
C TYR A 314 17.28 -1.96 15.68
N GLU A 315 18.25 -2.77 15.28
CA GLU A 315 18.06 -4.22 15.06
C GLU A 315 17.62 -4.96 16.33
N GLN A 316 18.03 -4.47 17.50
CA GLN A 316 17.57 -5.02 18.77
C GLN A 316 16.13 -4.62 19.12
N ARG A 317 15.67 -3.47 18.62
CA ARG A 317 14.42 -2.81 19.00
C ARG A 317 13.29 -2.97 17.98
N THR A 318 13.61 -3.25 16.73
CA THR A 318 12.67 -3.38 15.63
C THR A 318 12.89 -4.68 14.86
N ARG A 319 11.93 -5.06 14.05
CA ARG A 319 11.94 -6.31 13.26
C ARG A 319 13.05 -6.32 12.20
N GLY A 320 13.41 -5.15 11.68
CA GLY A 320 14.46 -5.01 10.70
C GLY A 320 14.85 -3.56 10.47
N VAL A 321 16.08 -3.35 10.03
CA VAL A 321 16.63 -2.03 9.75
C VAL A 321 17.02 -1.94 8.28
N TYR A 322 16.51 -0.93 7.59
CA TYR A 322 16.75 -0.69 6.17
C TYR A 322 17.47 0.64 6.00
N ARG A 323 18.75 0.58 5.60
CA ARG A 323 19.52 1.78 5.36
C ARG A 323 19.35 2.24 3.92
N VAL A 324 18.95 3.50 3.74
CA VAL A 324 18.76 4.15 2.43
C VAL A 324 19.90 5.13 2.21
N PRO A 325 20.65 5.03 1.09
CA PRO A 325 21.74 5.94 0.81
C PRO A 325 21.25 7.36 0.54
N TYR A 326 22.16 8.31 0.67
CA TYR A 326 21.90 9.70 0.27
C TYR A 326 21.48 9.78 -1.20
N ASP A 327 20.40 10.51 -1.44
CA ASP A 327 19.94 10.86 -2.78
C ASP A 327 19.51 12.33 -2.80
N PRO A 328 20.15 13.17 -3.62
CA PRO A 328 19.83 14.61 -3.68
C PRO A 328 18.36 14.86 -4.05
N ALA A 329 17.75 13.99 -4.83
CA ALA A 329 16.34 14.10 -5.21
C ALA A 329 15.38 13.95 -4.01
N LEU A 330 15.75 13.20 -2.98
CA LEU A 330 14.96 13.03 -1.76
C LEU A 330 15.18 14.16 -0.74
N VAL A 331 16.37 14.75 -0.73
CA VAL A 331 16.78 15.73 0.29
C VAL A 331 16.45 17.17 -0.10
N ALA A 332 16.23 17.46 -1.37
CA ALA A 332 15.99 18.81 -1.90
C ALA A 332 14.80 19.57 -1.28
N GLY A 333 13.89 18.88 -0.56
CA GLY A 333 12.74 19.51 0.12
C GLY A 333 11.62 20.01 -0.80
N SER A 334 11.80 19.93 -2.11
CA SER A 334 10.82 20.24 -3.16
C SER A 334 10.03 19.00 -3.59
N VAL A 335 9.25 19.11 -4.68
CA VAL A 335 8.60 17.97 -5.33
C VAL A 335 9.62 16.88 -5.61
N VAL A 336 9.33 15.66 -5.21
CA VAL A 336 10.23 14.50 -5.39
C VAL A 336 10.18 14.06 -6.84
N PRO A 337 11.28 14.18 -7.60
CA PRO A 337 11.33 13.73 -8.99
C PRO A 337 11.61 12.21 -9.03
N TYR A 338 10.57 11.40 -8.85
CA TYR A 338 10.70 9.94 -8.73
C TYR A 338 11.50 9.30 -9.88
N ALA A 339 11.36 9.81 -11.10
CA ALA A 339 12.12 9.33 -12.25
C ALA A 339 13.63 9.57 -12.13
N SER A 340 14.04 10.56 -11.32
CA SER A 340 15.45 10.95 -11.09
C SER A 340 16.09 10.25 -9.90
N LEU A 341 15.34 9.43 -9.14
CA LEU A 341 15.91 8.63 -8.05
C LEU A 341 16.98 7.69 -8.61
N SER A 342 18.11 7.62 -7.93
CA SER A 342 19.19 6.71 -8.30
C SER A 342 18.73 5.25 -8.24
N GLU A 343 19.34 4.39 -9.05
CA GLU A 343 19.03 2.95 -9.02
C GLU A 343 19.31 2.36 -7.62
N ALA A 344 20.38 2.80 -6.97
CA ALA A 344 20.72 2.37 -5.62
C ALA A 344 19.62 2.73 -4.62
N THR A 345 19.11 3.96 -4.66
CA THR A 345 18.01 4.43 -3.82
C THR A 345 16.73 3.63 -4.08
N ARG A 346 16.35 3.45 -5.34
CA ARG A 346 15.17 2.65 -5.72
C ARG A 346 15.28 1.21 -5.23
N ARG A 347 16.46 0.60 -5.34
CA ARG A 347 16.70 -0.78 -4.89
C ARG A 347 16.59 -0.90 -3.36
N GLN A 348 17.11 0.06 -2.62
CA GLN A 348 17.01 0.04 -1.16
C GLN A 348 15.59 0.31 -0.68
N TRP A 349 14.83 1.19 -1.33
CA TRP A 349 13.41 1.37 -1.04
C TRP A 349 12.58 0.13 -1.39
N LEU A 350 12.90 -0.57 -2.49
CA LEU A 350 12.26 -1.84 -2.82
C LEU A 350 12.45 -2.85 -1.67
N LYS A 351 13.69 -3.00 -1.18
CA LYS A 351 14.01 -3.90 -0.07
C LYS A 351 13.30 -3.48 1.22
N ALA A 352 13.29 -2.18 1.53
CA ALA A 352 12.57 -1.67 2.72
C ALA A 352 11.06 -1.94 2.63
N CYS A 353 10.44 -1.65 1.48
CA CYS A 353 9.01 -1.91 1.26
C CYS A 353 8.67 -3.40 1.23
N ALA A 354 9.56 -4.27 0.73
CA ALA A 354 9.41 -5.71 0.83
C ALA A 354 9.44 -6.17 2.29
N GLY A 355 10.35 -5.62 3.09
CA GLY A 355 10.37 -5.87 4.53
C GLY A 355 9.13 -5.36 5.27
N MET A 356 8.60 -4.20 4.89
CA MET A 356 7.29 -3.72 5.39
C MET A 356 6.17 -4.68 4.99
N ALA A 357 6.09 -5.05 3.72
CA ALA A 357 5.07 -5.97 3.22
C ALA A 357 5.15 -7.36 3.88
N ALA A 358 6.35 -7.86 4.18
CA ALA A 358 6.56 -9.12 4.89
C ALA A 358 6.13 -9.07 6.37
N ALA A 359 5.98 -7.87 6.93
CA ALA A 359 5.56 -7.65 8.31
C ALA A 359 4.04 -7.52 8.47
N LEU A 360 3.32 -7.32 7.36
CA LEU A 360 1.85 -7.21 7.27
C LEU A 360 1.21 -8.58 7.06
#